data_687c192e0deee9c3677ec65c6c4bd8eb
#
_entry.id   687c192e0deee9c3677ec65c6c4bd8eb
#
_cell.length_a   1.000
_cell.length_b   1.000
_cell.length_c   1.000
_cell.angle_alpha   90.00
_cell.angle_beta   90.00
_cell.angle_gamma   90.00
#
_symmetry.space_group_name_H-M   'P 1'
#
loop_
_entity.id
_entity.type
_entity.pdbx_description
1 polymer ?
#
loop_
_entity_poly.entity_id
_entity_poly.type
_entity_poly.pdbx_seq_one_letter_code
_entity_poly.pdbx_strand_id
1 'polypeptide(L)'
;MLSTLSHTRGPNRPLLELTIGGLLDRTASLYPDRLAVASCHQSKRMTWAELTAAADSVARGLWSLGIRHGDRVGLWSTNCLEWIMMHMGCARAGAALVNVNPAYRSHELGYTLTRSRMKALFLWHKDKRANYEEILERARHGLSLELKHTIYFDSPEWPALLDAPGQLPAHVAVDDVANIQYTSGTTGHPKGVMLTHHNVVNNGQFLAQGFHYTEQDLIVVPVPLFHCYGCVIGTMSALNSGAAIVLPNWTFDAHATLQAVHDERATSVYGVPAMYVAEFGLPDFASFDLTSLRTGMMSGAPCPVEDWLRTHSLLLGERWKEAAHILYFGVREVARF
;
A
#
# COMPACT_ATOMS: atom_id res chain seq x y z
N MET A 1 -48.40 6.85 -4.00
CA MET A 1 -47.35 5.91 -3.66
C MET A 1 -46.04 6.70 -3.56
N LEU A 2 -45.56 6.94 -2.36
CA LEU A 2 -44.24 7.59 -2.15
C LEU A 2 -43.18 6.58 -2.56
N SER A 3 -42.40 6.92 -3.58
CA SER A 3 -41.22 6.15 -3.92
C SER A 3 -40.29 6.22 -2.71
N THR A 4 -40.10 5.12 -2.02
CA THR A 4 -39.03 4.97 -1.03
C THR A 4 -37.72 5.13 -1.76
N LEU A 5 -37.08 6.29 -1.64
CA LEU A 5 -35.72 6.50 -2.09
C LEU A 5 -34.83 5.49 -1.36
N SER A 6 -34.07 4.72 -2.12
CA SER A 6 -33.04 3.83 -1.58
C SER A 6 -31.91 4.70 -1.02
N HIS A 7 -32.10 5.22 0.20
CA HIS A 7 -31.12 6.05 0.89
C HIS A 7 -30.88 5.48 2.28
N THR A 8 -29.69 4.99 2.51
CA THR A 8 -29.23 4.58 3.84
C THR A 8 -28.04 5.45 4.22
N ARG A 9 -28.13 6.13 5.36
CA ARG A 9 -27.01 6.86 5.95
C ARG A 9 -26.48 6.02 7.12
N GLY A 10 -25.21 5.64 7.03
CA GLY A 10 -24.51 4.98 8.13
C GLY A 10 -24.38 5.89 9.37
N PRO A 11 -23.92 5.36 10.50
CA PRO A 11 -23.69 6.16 11.70
C PRO A 11 -22.68 7.28 11.40
N ASN A 12 -22.94 8.46 11.92
CA ASN A 12 -22.05 9.61 11.80
C ASN A 12 -20.83 9.38 12.69
N ARG A 13 -19.74 8.86 12.12
CA ARG A 13 -18.47 8.68 12.83
C ARG A 13 -17.57 9.88 12.57
N PRO A 14 -16.91 10.44 13.60
CA PRO A 14 -15.94 11.51 13.41
C PRO A 14 -14.82 11.05 12.46
N LEU A 15 -14.50 11.90 11.50
CA LEU A 15 -13.36 11.71 10.62
C LEU A 15 -12.10 12.29 11.27
N LEU A 16 -10.94 11.71 10.95
CA LEU A 16 -9.64 12.24 11.36
C LEU A 16 -9.26 13.42 10.46
N GLU A 17 -8.98 14.54 11.06
CA GLU A 17 -8.41 15.73 10.40
C GLU A 17 -6.87 15.65 10.47
N LEU A 18 -6.30 14.58 9.88
CA LEU A 18 -4.87 14.31 9.86
C LEU A 18 -4.39 14.07 8.43
N THR A 19 -3.19 14.57 8.14
CA THR A 19 -2.43 14.13 6.98
C THR A 19 -1.81 12.75 7.25
N ILE A 20 -1.34 12.05 6.22
CA ILE A 20 -0.56 10.80 6.39
C ILE A 20 0.67 11.05 7.26
N GLY A 21 1.36 12.18 7.05
CA GLY A 21 2.51 12.58 7.87
C GLY A 21 2.12 12.80 9.34
N GLY A 22 1.02 13.52 9.60
CA GLY A 22 0.52 13.74 10.96
C GLY A 22 0.05 12.45 11.65
N LEU A 23 -0.54 11.52 10.89
CA LEU A 23 -0.88 10.20 11.42
C LEU A 23 0.37 9.38 11.75
N LEU A 24 1.43 9.46 10.91
CA LEU A 24 2.72 8.81 11.18
C LEU A 24 3.35 9.34 12.47
N ASP A 25 3.37 10.67 12.67
CA ASP A 25 3.87 11.29 13.92
C ASP A 25 3.10 10.80 15.14
N ARG A 26 1.77 10.78 15.05
CA ARG A 26 0.91 10.27 16.11
C ARG A 26 1.25 8.82 16.46
N THR A 27 1.38 7.96 15.47
CA THR A 27 1.63 6.53 15.68
C THR A 27 3.02 6.29 16.23
N ALA A 28 4.04 6.97 15.71
CA ALA A 28 5.40 6.89 16.22
C ALA A 28 5.53 7.45 17.65
N SER A 29 4.75 8.47 18.02
CA SER A 29 4.72 8.98 19.40
C SER A 29 4.11 7.98 20.38
N LEU A 30 3.11 7.22 19.95
CA LEU A 30 2.46 6.21 20.79
C LEU A 30 3.25 4.90 20.88
N TYR A 31 3.91 4.51 19.79
CA TYR A 31 4.54 3.20 19.64
C TYR A 31 5.93 3.27 19.00
N PRO A 32 6.87 4.09 19.48
CA PRO A 32 8.13 4.39 18.79
C PRO A 32 8.96 3.14 18.49
N ASP A 33 9.05 2.23 19.45
CA ASP A 33 9.93 1.05 19.40
C ASP A 33 9.25 -0.19 18.85
N ARG A 34 7.94 -0.10 18.53
CA ARG A 34 7.23 -1.24 17.93
C ARG A 34 7.55 -1.35 16.45
N LEU A 35 7.51 -2.59 15.95
CA LEU A 35 7.69 -2.89 14.55
C LEU A 35 6.64 -2.14 13.71
N ALA A 36 7.07 -1.39 12.70
CA ALA A 36 6.23 -0.76 11.71
C ALA A 36 6.19 -1.59 10.41
N VAL A 37 7.37 -2.03 9.95
CA VAL A 37 7.50 -2.78 8.70
C VAL A 37 8.53 -3.90 8.84
N ALA A 38 8.16 -5.10 8.39
CA ALA A 38 9.07 -6.20 8.11
C ALA A 38 9.00 -6.52 6.62
N SER A 39 10.12 -6.36 5.91
CA SER A 39 10.27 -6.79 4.52
C SER A 39 11.08 -8.10 4.52
N CYS A 40 10.38 -9.24 4.52
CA CYS A 40 10.97 -10.56 4.73
C CYS A 40 12.02 -10.89 3.66
N HIS A 41 11.67 -10.68 2.38
CA HIS A 41 12.54 -10.96 1.24
C HIS A 41 13.78 -10.05 1.15
N GLN A 42 13.77 -8.89 1.83
CA GLN A 42 14.92 -7.99 1.91
C GLN A 42 15.69 -8.16 3.23
N SER A 43 15.16 -8.95 4.18
CA SER A 43 15.68 -9.07 5.55
C SER A 43 15.85 -7.71 6.25
N LYS A 44 14.90 -6.81 6.00
CA LYS A 44 14.88 -5.45 6.54
C LYS A 44 13.69 -5.26 7.46
N ARG A 45 13.91 -4.53 8.54
CA ARG A 45 12.86 -4.21 9.54
C ARG A 45 13.02 -2.75 9.95
N MET A 46 11.90 -2.10 10.26
CA MET A 46 11.88 -0.75 10.85
C MET A 46 10.83 -0.67 11.95
N THR A 47 11.16 0.01 13.02
CA THR A 47 10.22 0.49 14.02
C THR A 47 9.45 1.71 13.49
N TRP A 48 8.40 2.14 14.21
CA TRP A 48 7.68 3.36 13.84
C TRP A 48 8.56 4.60 13.92
N ALA A 49 9.48 4.68 14.91
CA ALA A 49 10.46 5.78 15.00
C ALA A 49 11.41 5.80 13.78
N GLU A 50 11.95 4.64 13.41
CA GLU A 50 12.85 4.50 12.26
C GLU A 50 12.16 4.81 10.93
N LEU A 51 10.92 4.34 10.74
CA LEU A 51 10.13 4.65 9.55
C LEU A 51 9.84 6.16 9.45
N THR A 52 9.54 6.81 10.58
CA THR A 52 9.33 8.26 10.62
C THR A 52 10.58 9.02 10.23
N ALA A 53 11.73 8.66 10.78
CA ALA A 53 13.02 9.25 10.43
C ALA A 53 13.37 9.03 8.94
N ALA A 54 13.12 7.83 8.42
CA ALA A 54 13.32 7.51 7.01
C ALA A 54 12.39 8.34 6.09
N ALA A 55 11.12 8.52 6.48
CA ALA A 55 10.17 9.35 5.75
C ALA A 55 10.62 10.83 5.72
N ASP A 56 11.16 11.34 6.82
CA ASP A 56 11.74 12.70 6.89
C ASP A 56 12.96 12.82 5.98
N SER A 57 13.83 11.82 5.93
CA SER A 57 14.99 11.79 5.03
C SER A 57 14.55 11.80 3.56
N VAL A 58 13.56 10.98 3.20
CA VAL A 58 12.98 11.00 1.84
C VAL A 58 12.41 12.39 1.52
N ALA A 59 11.64 12.98 2.44
CA ALA A 59 11.03 14.29 2.20
C ALA A 59 12.08 15.39 2.01
N ARG A 60 13.14 15.42 2.83
CA ARG A 60 14.29 16.35 2.64
C ARG A 60 14.98 16.12 1.30
N GLY A 61 15.21 14.85 0.96
CA GLY A 61 15.82 14.47 -0.32
C GLY A 61 14.98 14.93 -1.51
N LEU A 62 13.67 14.75 -1.48
CA LEU A 62 12.77 15.26 -2.53
C LEU A 62 12.86 16.80 -2.66
N TRP A 63 12.92 17.51 -1.53
CA TRP A 63 13.07 18.96 -1.53
C TRP A 63 14.43 19.42 -2.08
N SER A 64 15.53 18.68 -1.81
CA SER A 64 16.85 18.93 -2.39
C SER A 64 16.86 18.77 -3.91
N LEU A 65 16.06 17.84 -4.45
CA LEU A 65 15.85 17.68 -5.90
C LEU A 65 14.96 18.78 -6.52
N GLY A 66 14.47 19.72 -5.72
CA GLY A 66 13.57 20.77 -6.22
C GLY A 66 12.10 20.33 -6.36
N ILE A 67 11.72 19.19 -5.79
CA ILE A 67 10.31 18.79 -5.66
C ILE A 67 9.65 19.69 -4.62
N ARG A 68 8.47 20.20 -4.92
CA ARG A 68 7.74 21.14 -4.07
C ARG A 68 6.32 20.64 -3.83
N HIS A 69 5.64 21.28 -2.90
CA HIS A 69 4.24 21.02 -2.58
C HIS A 69 3.37 20.94 -3.85
N GLY A 70 2.56 19.90 -3.94
CA GLY A 70 1.69 19.61 -5.09
C GLY A 70 2.39 19.00 -6.32
N ASP A 71 3.72 18.86 -6.30
CA ASP A 71 4.43 18.16 -7.38
C ASP A 71 4.14 16.65 -7.34
N ARG A 72 4.23 16.00 -8.50
CA ARG A 72 3.99 14.55 -8.64
C ARG A 72 5.32 13.82 -8.68
N VAL A 73 5.39 12.76 -7.88
CA VAL A 73 6.53 11.85 -7.78
C VAL A 73 6.07 10.44 -8.13
N GLY A 74 6.61 9.87 -9.18
CA GLY A 74 6.29 8.52 -9.61
C GLY A 74 7.04 7.46 -8.80
N LEU A 75 6.36 6.37 -8.48
CA LEU A 75 6.95 5.20 -7.85
C LEU A 75 6.58 3.97 -8.68
N TRP A 76 7.57 3.40 -9.34
CA TRP A 76 7.42 2.27 -10.23
C TRP A 76 8.22 1.07 -9.71
N SER A 77 7.60 0.36 -8.78
CA SER A 77 8.24 -0.72 -8.04
C SER A 77 7.23 -1.77 -7.59
N THR A 78 7.71 -2.99 -7.45
CA THR A 78 7.05 -4.07 -6.70
C THR A 78 7.13 -3.80 -5.19
N ASN A 79 6.58 -4.71 -4.35
CA ASN A 79 6.55 -4.53 -2.90
C ASN A 79 7.97 -4.55 -2.32
N CYS A 80 8.35 -3.50 -1.62
CA CYS A 80 9.64 -3.39 -0.92
C CYS A 80 9.55 -2.34 0.20
N LEU A 81 10.55 -2.32 1.07
CA LEU A 81 10.64 -1.34 2.15
C LEU A 81 10.71 0.09 1.62
N GLU A 82 11.49 0.30 0.56
CA GLU A 82 11.67 1.60 -0.10
C GLU A 82 10.34 2.15 -0.61
N TRP A 83 9.40 1.27 -1.01
CA TRP A 83 8.04 1.66 -1.41
C TRP A 83 7.30 2.34 -0.26
N ILE A 84 7.36 1.75 0.94
CA ILE A 84 6.72 2.31 2.15
C ILE A 84 7.39 3.62 2.54
N MET A 85 8.72 3.68 2.52
CA MET A 85 9.48 4.90 2.80
C MET A 85 9.08 6.05 1.85
N MET A 86 8.97 5.77 0.55
CA MET A 86 8.55 6.75 -0.45
C MET A 86 7.11 7.20 -0.24
N HIS A 87 6.19 6.30 0.12
CA HIS A 87 4.80 6.66 0.38
C HIS A 87 4.70 7.67 1.54
N MET A 88 5.37 7.39 2.66
CA MET A 88 5.38 8.28 3.83
C MET A 88 6.16 9.57 3.55
N GLY A 89 7.29 9.47 2.85
CA GLY A 89 8.14 10.62 2.53
C GLY A 89 7.52 11.59 1.54
N CYS A 90 6.83 11.12 0.51
CA CYS A 90 6.06 11.98 -0.41
C CYS A 90 4.95 12.72 0.35
N ALA A 91 4.24 12.03 1.22
CA ALA A 91 3.20 12.63 2.05
C ALA A 91 3.75 13.73 2.98
N ARG A 92 4.94 13.52 3.55
CA ARG A 92 5.67 14.51 4.36
C ARG A 92 6.15 15.70 3.54
N ALA A 93 6.58 15.45 2.30
CA ALA A 93 7.04 16.51 1.38
C ALA A 93 5.89 17.34 0.80
N GLY A 94 4.64 16.97 1.02
CA GLY A 94 3.49 17.57 0.35
C GLY A 94 3.45 17.25 -1.15
N ALA A 95 4.12 16.18 -1.58
CA ALA A 95 4.14 15.72 -2.97
C ALA A 95 3.11 14.61 -3.19
N ALA A 96 2.43 14.63 -4.33
CA ALA A 96 1.50 13.59 -4.70
C ALA A 96 2.25 12.36 -5.25
N LEU A 97 2.17 11.23 -4.55
CA LEU A 97 2.72 9.96 -5.01
C LEU A 97 1.89 9.40 -6.17
N VAL A 98 2.53 9.12 -7.30
CA VAL A 98 1.90 8.49 -8.46
C VAL A 98 2.28 7.01 -8.47
N ASN A 99 1.31 6.16 -8.22
CA ASN A 99 1.51 4.71 -8.25
C ASN A 99 1.59 4.22 -9.69
N VAL A 100 2.75 3.69 -10.08
CA VAL A 100 2.98 3.14 -11.42
C VAL A 100 2.97 1.61 -11.33
N ASN A 101 2.13 0.95 -12.14
CA ASN A 101 2.04 -0.50 -12.13
C ASN A 101 3.34 -1.13 -12.68
N PRO A 102 4.03 -2.00 -11.93
CA PRO A 102 5.26 -2.68 -12.37
C PRO A 102 5.08 -3.54 -13.63
N ALA A 103 3.85 -3.93 -13.96
CA ALA A 103 3.57 -4.67 -15.19
C ALA A 103 3.54 -3.81 -16.46
N TYR A 104 3.53 -2.48 -16.33
CA TYR A 104 3.50 -1.59 -17.50
C TYR A 104 4.72 -1.80 -18.39
N ARG A 105 4.48 -1.69 -19.69
CA ARG A 105 5.52 -1.66 -20.72
C ARG A 105 5.64 -0.23 -21.24
N SER A 106 6.47 -0.03 -22.26
CA SER A 106 6.82 1.32 -22.74
C SER A 106 5.60 2.17 -23.13
N HIS A 107 4.55 1.57 -23.70
CA HIS A 107 3.35 2.31 -24.12
C HIS A 107 2.56 2.84 -22.90
N GLU A 108 2.19 1.96 -21.96
CA GLU A 108 1.42 2.34 -20.77
C GLU A 108 2.24 3.27 -19.85
N LEU A 109 3.54 3.00 -19.75
CA LEU A 109 4.44 3.87 -18.99
C LEU A 109 4.54 5.26 -19.62
N GLY A 110 4.72 5.36 -20.94
CA GLY A 110 4.76 6.64 -21.66
C GLY A 110 3.48 7.46 -21.48
N TYR A 111 2.32 6.79 -21.55
CA TYR A 111 1.04 7.42 -21.24
C TYR A 111 1.00 7.96 -19.79
N THR A 112 1.42 7.15 -18.82
CA THR A 112 1.42 7.53 -17.40
C THR A 112 2.37 8.69 -17.12
N LEU A 113 3.59 8.66 -17.67
CA LEU A 113 4.57 9.74 -17.56
C LEU A 113 4.03 11.07 -18.10
N THR A 114 3.40 11.02 -19.28
CA THR A 114 2.83 12.22 -19.93
C THR A 114 1.65 12.76 -19.15
N ARG A 115 0.73 11.90 -18.71
CA ARG A 115 -0.53 12.32 -18.06
C ARG A 115 -0.33 12.78 -16.62
N SER A 116 0.55 12.13 -15.86
CA SER A 116 0.82 12.52 -14.48
C SER A 116 1.66 13.79 -14.38
N ARG A 117 2.46 14.10 -15.42
CA ARG A 117 3.42 15.21 -15.38
C ARG A 117 4.34 15.12 -14.16
N MET A 118 4.76 13.90 -13.80
CA MET A 118 5.65 13.69 -12.66
C MET A 118 7.03 14.29 -12.92
N LYS A 119 7.61 14.89 -11.89
CA LYS A 119 8.94 15.52 -11.94
C LYS A 119 10.07 14.58 -11.59
N ALA A 120 9.77 13.54 -10.78
CA ALA A 120 10.72 12.51 -10.39
C ALA A 120 10.07 11.13 -10.53
N LEU A 121 10.89 10.12 -10.83
CA LEU A 121 10.50 8.70 -10.87
C LEU A 121 11.49 7.88 -10.08
N PHE A 122 10.98 7.05 -9.17
CA PHE A 122 11.76 6.12 -8.36
C PHE A 122 11.44 4.69 -8.76
N LEU A 123 12.48 3.85 -8.93
CA LEU A 123 12.34 2.50 -9.43
C LEU A 123 13.57 1.66 -9.10
N TRP A 124 13.54 0.36 -9.43
CA TRP A 124 14.71 -0.51 -9.52
C TRP A 124 15.23 -0.56 -10.97
N HIS A 125 16.50 -0.89 -11.19
CA HIS A 125 16.99 -1.09 -12.56
C HIS A 125 16.28 -2.27 -13.23
N LYS A 126 16.17 -3.37 -12.50
CA LYS A 126 15.56 -4.62 -12.99
C LYS A 126 15.08 -5.50 -11.84
N ASP A 127 14.17 -6.39 -12.16
CA ASP A 127 13.82 -7.55 -11.33
C ASP A 127 13.78 -8.83 -12.17
N LYS A 128 13.25 -9.93 -11.60
CA LYS A 128 13.11 -11.22 -12.32
C LYS A 128 12.17 -11.14 -13.53
N ARG A 129 11.33 -10.13 -13.67
CA ARG A 129 10.26 -9.99 -14.67
C ARG A 129 10.58 -8.97 -15.76
N ALA A 130 11.38 -7.95 -15.46
CA ALA A 130 11.60 -6.83 -16.35
C ALA A 130 12.93 -6.12 -16.11
N ASN A 131 13.48 -5.58 -17.19
CA ASN A 131 14.49 -4.53 -17.17
C ASN A 131 13.76 -3.19 -17.25
N TYR A 132 13.59 -2.54 -16.10
CA TYR A 132 12.82 -1.29 -16.00
C TYR A 132 13.53 -0.12 -16.67
N GLU A 133 14.86 -0.10 -16.63
CA GLU A 133 15.68 0.91 -17.30
C GLU A 133 15.43 0.90 -18.81
N GLU A 134 15.51 -0.26 -19.47
CA GLU A 134 15.24 -0.37 -20.91
C GLU A 134 13.79 0.01 -21.26
N ILE A 135 12.82 -0.37 -20.43
CA ILE A 135 11.43 -0.03 -20.66
C ILE A 135 11.23 1.48 -20.54
N LEU A 136 11.88 2.12 -19.55
CA LEU A 136 11.82 3.57 -19.36
C LEU A 136 12.44 4.32 -20.54
N GLU A 137 13.62 3.89 -21.01
CA GLU A 137 14.27 4.51 -22.17
C GLU A 137 13.39 4.46 -23.43
N ARG A 138 12.74 3.31 -23.67
CA ARG A 138 11.77 3.19 -24.77
C ARG A 138 10.51 4.03 -24.56
N ALA A 139 10.03 4.11 -23.31
CA ALA A 139 8.81 4.85 -22.99
C ALA A 139 8.99 6.36 -23.15
N ARG A 140 10.17 6.90 -22.85
CA ARG A 140 10.46 8.35 -22.93
C ARG A 140 10.88 8.81 -24.31
N HIS A 141 11.20 7.88 -25.23
CA HIS A 141 11.65 8.24 -26.56
C HIS A 141 10.57 9.03 -27.33
N GLY A 142 10.96 10.22 -27.81
CA GLY A 142 10.08 11.11 -28.58
C GLY A 142 9.00 11.84 -27.75
N LEU A 143 9.00 11.70 -26.42
CA LEU A 143 8.06 12.41 -25.54
C LEU A 143 8.70 13.65 -24.94
N SER A 144 7.93 14.74 -24.86
CA SER A 144 8.27 15.92 -24.06
C SER A 144 7.74 15.74 -22.65
N LEU A 145 8.59 15.38 -21.71
CA LEU A 145 8.23 15.05 -20.33
C LEU A 145 8.71 16.13 -19.35
N GLU A 146 7.98 16.31 -18.26
CA GLU A 146 8.42 17.12 -17.12
C GLU A 146 9.37 16.36 -16.18
N LEU A 147 9.63 15.09 -16.46
CA LEU A 147 10.49 14.22 -15.67
C LEU A 147 11.93 14.73 -15.67
N LYS A 148 12.40 15.21 -14.51
CA LYS A 148 13.75 15.78 -14.32
C LYS A 148 14.69 14.80 -13.63
N HIS A 149 14.15 13.93 -12.78
CA HIS A 149 14.93 13.04 -11.94
C HIS A 149 14.44 11.59 -12.13
N THR A 150 15.38 10.68 -12.28
CA THR A 150 15.17 9.24 -12.27
C THR A 150 16.14 8.67 -11.25
N ILE A 151 15.63 8.09 -10.17
CA ILE A 151 16.43 7.56 -9.06
C ILE A 151 16.18 6.07 -8.95
N TYR A 152 17.26 5.29 -9.02
CA TYR A 152 17.18 3.84 -8.85
C TYR A 152 17.51 3.47 -7.40
N PHE A 153 16.68 2.61 -6.79
CA PHE A 153 16.87 2.18 -5.39
C PHE A 153 18.15 1.38 -5.16
N ASP A 154 18.67 0.75 -6.20
CA ASP A 154 19.92 -0.02 -6.22
C ASP A 154 21.11 0.78 -6.78
N SER A 155 21.03 2.11 -6.79
CA SER A 155 22.09 3.03 -7.21
C SER A 155 22.59 3.90 -6.05
N PRO A 156 23.80 4.51 -6.15
CA PRO A 156 24.32 5.42 -5.14
C PRO A 156 23.47 6.68 -4.89
N GLU A 157 22.64 7.07 -5.84
CA GLU A 157 21.76 8.23 -5.74
C GLU A 157 20.69 8.05 -4.65
N TRP A 158 20.23 6.81 -4.40
CA TRP A 158 19.24 6.56 -3.37
C TRP A 158 19.76 6.87 -1.95
N PRO A 159 20.85 6.27 -1.45
CA PRO A 159 21.39 6.67 -0.14
C PRO A 159 21.83 8.13 -0.10
N ALA A 160 22.39 8.70 -1.16
CA ALA A 160 22.74 10.10 -1.22
C ALA A 160 21.52 11.02 -1.07
N LEU A 161 20.36 10.63 -1.63
CA LEU A 161 19.10 11.34 -1.44
C LEU A 161 18.63 11.30 0.02
N LEU A 162 18.77 10.17 0.71
CA LEU A 162 18.40 10.04 2.12
C LEU A 162 19.27 10.88 3.06
N ASP A 163 20.53 11.09 2.69
CA ASP A 163 21.48 11.92 3.43
C ASP A 163 21.42 13.41 3.05
N ALA A 164 20.60 13.77 2.06
CA ALA A 164 20.54 15.13 1.56
C ALA A 164 20.07 16.12 2.65
N PRO A 165 20.73 17.28 2.81
CA PRO A 165 20.26 18.33 3.69
C PRO A 165 18.99 18.96 3.13
N GLY A 166 18.09 19.39 3.99
CA GLY A 166 16.87 20.07 3.58
C GLY A 166 15.96 20.37 4.76
N GLN A 167 14.91 21.12 4.47
CA GLN A 167 13.85 21.40 5.44
C GLN A 167 12.58 20.69 4.99
N LEU A 168 11.78 20.27 5.94
CA LEU A 168 10.43 19.81 5.68
C LEU A 168 9.53 21.02 5.36
N PRO A 169 8.47 20.84 4.53
CA PRO A 169 7.52 21.90 4.29
C PRO A 169 6.85 22.32 5.60
N ALA A 170 6.57 23.62 5.73
CA ALA A 170 5.95 24.16 6.94
C ALA A 170 4.51 23.68 7.13
N HIS A 171 3.82 23.32 6.05
CA HIS A 171 2.42 22.92 6.10
C HIS A 171 2.05 22.00 4.93
N VAL A 172 1.32 20.94 5.24
CA VAL A 172 0.61 20.06 4.31
C VAL A 172 -0.83 19.95 4.79
N ALA A 173 -1.79 20.26 3.93
CA ALA A 173 -3.21 20.24 4.28
C ALA A 173 -3.82 18.85 4.11
N VAL A 174 -4.90 18.58 4.84
CA VAL A 174 -5.62 17.29 4.77
C VAL A 174 -6.28 17.07 3.40
N ASP A 175 -6.64 18.15 2.71
CA ASP A 175 -7.26 18.13 1.39
C ASP A 175 -6.23 18.13 0.24
N ASP A 176 -4.94 18.21 0.55
CA ASP A 176 -3.91 18.06 -0.49
C ASP A 176 -3.94 16.65 -1.08
N VAL A 177 -3.65 16.57 -2.39
CA VAL A 177 -3.56 15.29 -3.08
C VAL A 177 -2.32 14.53 -2.60
N ALA A 178 -2.52 13.44 -1.90
CA ALA A 178 -1.45 12.59 -1.38
C ALA A 178 -1.06 11.48 -2.36
N ASN A 179 -2.02 10.96 -3.13
CA ASN A 179 -1.80 9.80 -3.98
C ASN A 179 -2.60 9.88 -5.28
N ILE A 180 -2.01 9.43 -6.39
CA ILE A 180 -2.65 9.32 -7.71
C ILE A 180 -2.55 7.86 -8.17
N GLN A 181 -3.70 7.22 -8.37
CA GLN A 181 -3.78 5.83 -8.79
C GLN A 181 -4.44 5.71 -10.15
N TYR A 182 -3.81 4.97 -11.06
CA TYR A 182 -4.37 4.71 -12.38
C TYR A 182 -5.28 3.48 -12.35
N THR A 183 -6.54 3.66 -12.76
CA THR A 183 -7.52 2.59 -12.88
C THR A 183 -7.74 2.25 -14.34
N SER A 184 -8.08 0.99 -14.63
CA SER A 184 -8.55 0.57 -15.96
C SER A 184 -9.88 1.27 -16.25
N GLY A 185 -9.81 2.38 -17.00
CA GLY A 185 -11.01 3.12 -17.39
C GLY A 185 -11.90 2.31 -18.33
N THR A 186 -13.22 2.45 -18.18
CA THR A 186 -14.24 1.89 -19.11
C THR A 186 -14.15 2.48 -20.52
N THR A 187 -13.36 3.53 -20.73
CA THR A 187 -13.23 4.31 -21.98
C THR A 187 -11.91 4.05 -22.73
N GLY A 188 -11.19 2.98 -22.42
CA GLY A 188 -9.98 2.56 -23.16
C GLY A 188 -8.65 3.14 -22.64
N HIS A 189 -8.65 4.25 -21.91
CA HIS A 189 -7.43 4.81 -21.32
C HIS A 189 -7.52 4.84 -19.78
N PRO A 190 -6.43 4.48 -19.05
CA PRO A 190 -6.40 4.55 -17.60
C PRO A 190 -6.65 5.99 -17.10
N LYS A 191 -7.47 6.11 -16.06
CA LYS A 191 -7.76 7.39 -15.40
C LYS A 191 -6.95 7.50 -14.11
N GLY A 192 -6.28 8.63 -13.92
CA GLY A 192 -5.58 8.96 -12.67
C GLY A 192 -6.57 9.47 -11.63
N VAL A 193 -6.89 8.64 -10.64
CA VAL A 193 -7.74 9.02 -9.51
C VAL A 193 -6.88 9.73 -8.48
N MET A 194 -7.24 10.96 -8.13
CA MET A 194 -6.56 11.77 -7.11
C MET A 194 -7.21 11.51 -5.75
N LEU A 195 -6.42 11.08 -4.78
CA LEU A 195 -6.83 10.80 -3.42
C LEU A 195 -6.15 11.80 -2.48
N THR A 196 -6.94 12.46 -1.63
CA THR A 196 -6.41 13.38 -0.62
C THR A 196 -5.90 12.61 0.60
N HIS A 197 -5.10 13.28 1.45
CA HIS A 197 -4.73 12.72 2.76
C HIS A 197 -5.97 12.32 3.55
N HIS A 198 -6.99 13.17 3.55
CA HIS A 198 -8.26 12.92 4.25
C HIS A 198 -8.95 11.64 3.77
N ASN A 199 -9.00 11.39 2.44
CA ASN A 199 -9.60 10.17 1.90
C ASN A 199 -8.84 8.93 2.38
N VAL A 200 -7.50 8.96 2.24
CA VAL A 200 -6.64 7.80 2.48
C VAL A 200 -6.57 7.45 3.96
N VAL A 201 -6.38 8.44 4.82
CA VAL A 201 -6.30 8.28 6.28
C VAL A 201 -7.59 7.71 6.85
N ASN A 202 -8.74 8.29 6.46
CA ASN A 202 -10.04 7.86 6.99
C ASN A 202 -10.48 6.50 6.47
N ASN A 203 -10.13 6.15 5.23
CA ASN A 203 -10.36 4.80 4.72
C ASN A 203 -9.60 3.77 5.58
N GLY A 204 -8.32 4.03 5.87
CA GLY A 204 -7.51 3.19 6.75
C GLY A 204 -8.07 3.10 8.17
N GLN A 205 -8.60 4.22 8.72
CA GLN A 205 -9.24 4.25 10.04
C GLN A 205 -10.44 3.31 10.12
N PHE A 206 -11.33 3.36 9.12
CA PHE A 206 -12.51 2.51 9.12
C PHE A 206 -12.16 1.03 9.02
N LEU A 207 -11.13 0.70 8.25
CA LEU A 207 -10.64 -0.67 8.14
C LEU A 207 -10.00 -1.14 9.45
N ALA A 208 -9.12 -0.33 10.05
CA ALA A 208 -8.51 -0.67 11.34
C ALA A 208 -9.57 -0.91 12.42
N GLN A 209 -10.61 -0.08 12.47
CA GLN A 209 -11.75 -0.26 13.38
C GLN A 209 -12.56 -1.52 13.05
N GLY A 210 -12.84 -1.78 11.77
CA GLY A 210 -13.62 -2.93 11.33
C GLY A 210 -12.94 -4.27 11.63
N PHE A 211 -11.61 -4.32 11.53
CA PHE A 211 -10.80 -5.50 11.87
C PHE A 211 -10.38 -5.55 13.34
N HIS A 212 -10.72 -4.52 14.13
CA HIS A 212 -10.26 -4.36 15.51
C HIS A 212 -8.74 -4.47 15.63
N TYR A 213 -8.01 -3.82 14.71
CA TYR A 213 -6.55 -3.81 14.77
C TYR A 213 -6.05 -2.98 15.93
N THR A 214 -4.99 -3.47 16.54
CA THR A 214 -4.24 -2.83 17.61
C THR A 214 -2.76 -2.79 17.26
N GLU A 215 -1.96 -2.17 18.09
CA GLU A 215 -0.50 -2.14 17.96
C GLU A 215 0.18 -3.51 18.12
N GLN A 216 -0.58 -4.53 18.52
CA GLN A 216 -0.08 -5.91 18.66
C GLN A 216 -0.23 -6.73 17.38
N ASP A 217 -0.98 -6.20 16.40
CA ASP A 217 -1.24 -6.93 15.17
C ASP A 217 -0.09 -6.83 14.16
N LEU A 218 0.09 -7.91 13.42
CA LEU A 218 0.98 -7.99 12.27
C LEU A 218 0.16 -8.39 11.05
N ILE A 219 0.19 -7.55 10.01
CA ILE A 219 -0.64 -7.68 8.81
C ILE A 219 0.25 -8.10 7.65
N VAL A 220 0.12 -9.33 7.17
CA VAL A 220 0.80 -9.79 5.96
C VAL A 220 0.10 -9.23 4.73
N VAL A 221 0.85 -8.47 3.93
CA VAL A 221 0.37 -7.73 2.75
C VAL A 221 1.06 -8.26 1.49
N PRO A 222 0.64 -9.42 0.95
CA PRO A 222 1.17 -9.97 -0.30
C PRO A 222 0.60 -9.28 -1.54
N VAL A 223 -0.49 -8.52 -1.36
CA VAL A 223 -1.14 -7.73 -2.41
C VAL A 223 -0.27 -6.54 -2.83
N PRO A 224 -0.37 -6.09 -4.10
CA PRO A 224 0.52 -5.04 -4.61
C PRO A 224 0.35 -3.70 -3.90
N LEU A 225 1.47 -3.09 -3.47
CA LEU A 225 1.47 -1.75 -2.86
C LEU A 225 1.14 -0.65 -3.87
N PHE A 226 1.40 -0.84 -5.18
CA PHE A 226 1.00 0.14 -6.19
C PHE A 226 -0.53 0.25 -6.37
N HIS A 227 -1.30 -0.70 -5.86
CA HIS A 227 -2.77 -0.73 -5.87
C HIS A 227 -3.33 -0.30 -4.51
N CYS A 228 -4.55 0.30 -4.51
CA CYS A 228 -5.20 0.75 -3.28
C CYS A 228 -5.34 -0.36 -2.21
N TYR A 229 -5.45 -1.59 -2.62
CA TYR A 229 -5.51 -2.72 -1.68
C TYR A 229 -4.25 -2.81 -0.81
N GLY A 230 -3.06 -2.63 -1.38
CA GLY A 230 -1.82 -2.60 -0.60
C GLY A 230 -1.60 -1.26 0.10
N CYS A 231 -1.56 -0.15 -0.66
CA CYS A 231 -1.11 1.13 -0.11
C CYS A 231 -2.16 1.85 0.76
N VAL A 232 -3.45 1.71 0.46
CA VAL A 232 -4.50 2.34 1.27
C VAL A 232 -5.02 1.35 2.31
N ILE A 233 -5.55 0.21 1.88
CA ILE A 233 -6.17 -0.75 2.79
C ILE A 233 -5.11 -1.35 3.73
N GLY A 234 -4.01 -1.89 3.19
CA GLY A 234 -2.95 -2.52 3.98
C GLY A 234 -2.18 -1.52 4.83
N THR A 235 -1.54 -0.55 4.17
CA THR A 235 -0.61 0.36 4.85
C THR A 235 -1.31 1.32 5.80
N MET A 236 -2.45 1.91 5.40
CA MET A 236 -3.11 2.90 6.25
C MET A 236 -3.88 2.29 7.41
N SER A 237 -4.39 1.04 7.30
CA SER A 237 -4.98 0.38 8.45
C SER A 237 -3.93 0.06 9.52
N ALA A 238 -2.74 -0.37 9.11
CA ALA A 238 -1.61 -0.59 10.01
C ALA A 238 -1.19 0.73 10.69
N LEU A 239 -1.00 1.80 9.90
CA LEU A 239 -0.62 3.11 10.42
C LEU A 239 -1.65 3.67 11.43
N ASN A 240 -2.95 3.49 11.18
CA ASN A 240 -4.01 3.96 12.09
C ASN A 240 -4.04 3.22 13.44
N SER A 241 -3.60 1.98 13.48
CA SER A 241 -3.68 1.11 14.67
C SER A 241 -2.35 0.92 15.39
N GLY A 242 -1.24 1.29 14.75
CA GLY A 242 0.11 0.95 15.24
C GLY A 242 0.53 -0.49 14.94
N ALA A 243 -0.26 -1.23 14.15
CA ALA A 243 0.06 -2.59 13.71
C ALA A 243 1.25 -2.62 12.75
N ALA A 244 1.95 -3.74 12.69
CA ALA A 244 3.07 -3.91 11.76
C ALA A 244 2.61 -4.34 10.37
N ILE A 245 3.29 -3.86 9.33
CA ILE A 245 3.16 -4.28 7.95
C ILE A 245 4.22 -5.36 7.68
N VAL A 246 3.80 -6.52 7.20
CA VAL A 246 4.70 -7.60 6.80
C VAL A 246 4.62 -7.79 5.28
N LEU A 247 5.74 -7.57 4.59
CA LEU A 247 5.87 -7.75 3.14
C LEU A 247 6.59 -9.08 2.89
N PRO A 248 5.87 -10.14 2.49
CA PRO A 248 6.47 -11.47 2.35
C PRO A 248 7.45 -11.57 1.20
N ASN A 249 7.14 -10.95 0.06
CA ASN A 249 7.98 -11.00 -1.14
C ASN A 249 7.74 -9.77 -2.02
N TRP A 250 8.58 -9.58 -3.06
CA TRP A 250 8.46 -8.53 -4.09
C TRP A 250 7.09 -8.53 -4.77
N THR A 251 6.54 -9.70 -4.99
CA THR A 251 5.20 -9.94 -5.55
C THR A 251 4.60 -11.13 -4.85
N PHE A 252 3.32 -11.37 -5.06
CA PHE A 252 2.67 -12.54 -4.46
C PHE A 252 3.42 -13.84 -4.77
N ASP A 253 3.67 -14.58 -3.72
CA ASP A 253 4.21 -15.93 -3.70
C ASP A 253 3.52 -16.67 -2.54
N ALA A 254 2.85 -17.78 -2.84
CA ALA A 254 2.01 -18.49 -1.88
C ALA A 254 2.83 -19.04 -0.69
N HIS A 255 3.98 -19.66 -0.98
CA HIS A 255 4.85 -20.21 0.05
C HIS A 255 5.43 -19.10 0.93
N ALA A 256 5.98 -18.04 0.33
CA ALA A 256 6.52 -16.90 1.07
C ALA A 256 5.45 -16.19 1.93
N THR A 257 4.19 -16.16 1.47
CA THR A 257 3.10 -15.58 2.24
C THR A 257 2.81 -16.39 3.50
N LEU A 258 2.65 -17.72 3.38
CA LEU A 258 2.41 -18.58 4.53
C LEU A 258 3.63 -18.67 5.46
N GLN A 259 4.84 -18.67 4.90
CA GLN A 259 6.08 -18.62 5.67
C GLN A 259 6.15 -17.33 6.51
N ALA A 260 5.77 -16.19 5.94
CA ALA A 260 5.74 -14.92 6.68
C ALA A 260 4.69 -14.94 7.81
N VAL A 261 3.53 -15.59 7.60
CA VAL A 261 2.56 -15.78 8.69
C VAL A 261 3.16 -16.64 9.80
N HIS A 262 3.80 -17.75 9.45
CA HIS A 262 4.42 -18.69 10.39
C HIS A 262 5.54 -18.03 11.21
N ASP A 263 6.52 -17.43 10.53
CA ASP A 263 7.73 -16.88 11.15
C ASP A 263 7.46 -15.63 11.98
N GLU A 264 6.63 -14.74 11.47
CA GLU A 264 6.30 -13.47 12.14
C GLU A 264 5.17 -13.63 13.16
N ARG A 265 4.54 -14.80 13.24
CA ARG A 265 3.33 -15.01 14.06
C ARG A 265 2.24 -13.99 13.72
N ALA A 266 2.07 -13.73 12.43
CA ALA A 266 1.18 -12.69 11.96
C ALA A 266 -0.28 -12.97 12.33
N THR A 267 -1.03 -11.92 12.63
CA THR A 267 -2.41 -11.99 13.11
C THR A 267 -3.45 -11.78 12.02
N SER A 268 -3.00 -11.26 10.86
CA SER A 268 -3.86 -10.97 9.72
C SER A 268 -3.14 -11.23 8.40
N VAL A 269 -3.87 -11.70 7.39
CA VAL A 269 -3.37 -11.87 6.02
C VAL A 269 -4.38 -11.33 5.01
N TYR A 270 -3.88 -10.63 3.99
CA TYR A 270 -4.68 -10.07 2.90
C TYR A 270 -4.45 -10.86 1.61
N GLY A 271 -5.49 -10.98 0.80
CA GLY A 271 -5.36 -11.63 -0.49
C GLY A 271 -6.59 -11.47 -1.39
N VAL A 272 -6.41 -11.73 -2.67
CA VAL A 272 -7.54 -11.96 -3.58
C VAL A 272 -7.87 -13.46 -3.59
N PRO A 273 -9.09 -13.89 -3.99
CA PRO A 273 -9.47 -15.31 -3.96
C PRO A 273 -8.44 -16.26 -4.58
N ALA A 274 -7.87 -15.90 -5.74
CA ALA A 274 -6.87 -16.71 -6.42
C ALA A 274 -5.56 -16.89 -5.60
N MET A 275 -5.21 -15.95 -4.73
CA MET A 275 -4.05 -16.07 -3.83
C MET A 275 -4.32 -17.14 -2.78
N TYR A 276 -5.47 -17.12 -2.13
CA TYR A 276 -5.86 -18.14 -1.14
C TYR A 276 -5.95 -19.54 -1.77
N VAL A 277 -6.50 -19.65 -2.98
CA VAL A 277 -6.51 -20.94 -3.70
C VAL A 277 -5.10 -21.45 -3.94
N ALA A 278 -4.16 -20.58 -4.31
CA ALA A 278 -2.76 -20.97 -4.50
C ALA A 278 -2.08 -21.38 -3.19
N GLU A 279 -2.36 -20.68 -2.09
CA GLU A 279 -1.86 -20.99 -0.76
C GLU A 279 -2.36 -22.36 -0.27
N PHE A 280 -3.66 -22.63 -0.41
CA PHE A 280 -4.26 -23.93 -0.05
C PHE A 280 -3.82 -25.08 -0.96
N GLY A 281 -3.34 -24.78 -2.16
CA GLY A 281 -2.83 -25.76 -3.12
C GLY A 281 -1.38 -26.18 -2.86
N LEU A 282 -0.69 -25.59 -1.89
CA LEU A 282 0.69 -25.97 -1.56
C LEU A 282 0.75 -27.39 -0.99
N PRO A 283 1.65 -28.25 -1.47
CA PRO A 283 1.79 -29.62 -0.97
C PRO A 283 2.14 -29.68 0.51
N ASP A 284 2.84 -28.67 1.00
CA ASP A 284 3.33 -28.53 2.37
C ASP A 284 2.50 -27.57 3.22
N PHE A 285 1.29 -27.21 2.79
CA PHE A 285 0.39 -26.30 3.51
C PHE A 285 0.26 -26.64 5.00
N ALA A 286 0.17 -27.92 5.35
CA ALA A 286 0.01 -28.37 6.73
C ALA A 286 1.26 -28.16 7.61
N SER A 287 2.42 -27.80 7.03
CA SER A 287 3.65 -27.53 7.78
C SER A 287 3.70 -26.12 8.39
N PHE A 288 2.86 -25.21 7.92
CA PHE A 288 2.82 -23.84 8.42
C PHE A 288 1.97 -23.73 9.70
N ASP A 289 2.53 -23.11 10.73
CA ASP A 289 1.76 -22.73 11.92
C ASP A 289 1.01 -21.42 11.66
N LEU A 290 -0.27 -21.53 11.39
CA LEU A 290 -1.18 -20.42 11.13
C LEU A 290 -2.05 -20.07 12.34
N THR A 291 -1.75 -20.62 13.51
CA THR A 291 -2.59 -20.46 14.73
C THR A 291 -2.63 -19.04 15.28
N SER A 292 -1.71 -18.17 14.87
CA SER A 292 -1.70 -16.76 15.24
C SER A 292 -2.73 -15.92 14.49
N LEU A 293 -3.20 -16.38 13.32
CA LEU A 293 -4.19 -15.65 12.53
C LEU A 293 -5.51 -15.53 13.31
N ARG A 294 -6.03 -14.31 13.37
CA ARG A 294 -7.32 -13.99 13.99
C ARG A 294 -8.28 -13.29 13.02
N THR A 295 -7.77 -12.74 11.94
CA THR A 295 -8.55 -12.01 10.94
C THR A 295 -7.82 -11.97 9.60
N GLY A 296 -8.46 -11.42 8.58
CA GLY A 296 -7.87 -11.23 7.26
C GLY A 296 -8.86 -10.60 6.30
N MET A 297 -8.42 -10.35 5.09
CA MET A 297 -9.27 -9.77 4.06
C MET A 297 -9.14 -10.51 2.73
N MET A 298 -10.26 -10.99 2.22
CA MET A 298 -10.39 -11.49 0.87
C MET A 298 -11.22 -10.51 0.04
N SER A 299 -10.62 -9.91 -1.00
CA SER A 299 -11.26 -8.86 -1.81
C SER A 299 -10.63 -8.76 -3.21
N GLY A 300 -11.15 -7.86 -4.05
CA GLY A 300 -10.57 -7.53 -5.37
C GLY A 300 -11.07 -8.41 -6.51
N ALA A 301 -11.88 -9.44 -6.24
CA ALA A 301 -12.56 -10.28 -7.20
C ALA A 301 -13.84 -10.85 -6.56
N PRO A 302 -14.79 -11.41 -7.35
CA PRO A 302 -15.88 -12.18 -6.78
C PRO A 302 -15.34 -13.31 -5.89
N CYS A 303 -15.83 -13.38 -4.65
CA CYS A 303 -15.42 -14.42 -3.70
C CYS A 303 -16.49 -15.52 -3.69
N PRO A 304 -16.22 -16.72 -4.23
CA PRO A 304 -17.12 -17.85 -4.13
C PRO A 304 -17.34 -18.21 -2.66
N VAL A 305 -18.58 -18.54 -2.29
CA VAL A 305 -18.92 -18.86 -0.90
C VAL A 305 -18.11 -20.07 -0.40
N GLU A 306 -17.87 -21.05 -1.28
CA GLU A 306 -17.09 -22.26 -0.97
C GLU A 306 -15.63 -21.92 -0.65
N ASP A 307 -14.98 -21.06 -1.43
CA ASP A 307 -13.60 -20.62 -1.16
C ASP A 307 -13.53 -19.77 0.11
N TRP A 308 -14.54 -18.96 0.35
CA TRP A 308 -14.65 -18.19 1.59
C TRP A 308 -14.80 -19.08 2.83
N LEU A 309 -15.72 -20.07 2.78
CA LEU A 309 -15.90 -21.04 3.87
C LEU A 309 -14.63 -21.86 4.11
N ARG A 310 -13.96 -22.29 3.04
CA ARG A 310 -12.70 -23.04 3.12
C ARG A 310 -11.59 -22.19 3.75
N THR A 311 -11.46 -20.94 3.33
CA THR A 311 -10.49 -20.00 3.90
C THR A 311 -10.72 -19.83 5.40
N HIS A 312 -11.96 -19.63 5.82
CA HIS A 312 -12.30 -19.48 7.24
C HIS A 312 -12.00 -20.74 8.04
N SER A 313 -12.42 -21.88 7.53
CA SER A 313 -12.21 -23.16 8.19
C SER A 313 -10.73 -23.53 8.31
N LEU A 314 -9.94 -23.28 7.27
CA LEU A 314 -8.53 -23.67 7.24
C LEU A 314 -7.61 -22.67 7.95
N LEU A 315 -7.84 -21.36 7.80
CA LEU A 315 -6.99 -20.35 8.44
C LEU A 315 -7.33 -20.10 9.92
N LEU A 316 -8.60 -20.17 10.28
CA LEU A 316 -9.06 -19.82 11.63
C LEU A 316 -9.51 -21.04 12.46
N GLY A 317 -9.61 -22.24 11.87
CA GLY A 317 -10.12 -23.44 12.54
C GLY A 317 -11.50 -23.19 13.15
N GLU A 318 -11.80 -23.78 14.31
CA GLU A 318 -13.07 -23.58 15.03
C GLU A 318 -13.28 -22.13 15.50
N ARG A 319 -12.22 -21.32 15.59
CA ARG A 319 -12.26 -19.93 16.04
C ARG A 319 -12.93 -18.98 15.05
N TRP A 320 -13.21 -19.42 13.79
CA TRP A 320 -13.91 -18.58 12.82
C TRP A 320 -15.29 -18.16 13.32
N LYS A 321 -15.92 -18.95 14.20
CA LYS A 321 -17.22 -18.63 14.82
C LYS A 321 -17.14 -17.43 15.76
N GLU A 322 -15.96 -17.17 16.33
CA GLU A 322 -15.68 -16.05 17.23
C GLU A 322 -15.09 -14.85 16.48
N ALA A 323 -14.37 -15.11 15.37
CA ALA A 323 -13.79 -14.09 14.50
C ALA A 323 -14.82 -13.53 13.48
N ALA A 324 -16.02 -13.21 13.94
CA ALA A 324 -17.17 -12.77 13.12
C ALA A 324 -16.96 -11.46 12.30
N HIS A 325 -15.73 -11.00 12.11
CA HIS A 325 -15.39 -9.71 11.53
C HIS A 325 -14.45 -9.77 10.32
N ILE A 326 -14.45 -10.89 9.59
CA ILE A 326 -13.81 -10.89 8.27
C ILE A 326 -14.78 -10.14 7.33
N LEU A 327 -14.42 -8.89 7.02
CA LEU A 327 -15.20 -8.05 6.12
C LEU A 327 -15.14 -8.63 4.71
N TYR A 328 -16.26 -9.22 4.30
CA TYR A 328 -16.51 -9.62 2.93
C TYR A 328 -16.92 -8.41 2.10
N PHE A 329 -16.02 -7.87 1.29
CA PHE A 329 -16.36 -6.93 0.23
C PHE A 329 -16.53 -7.69 -1.10
N GLY A 330 -17.55 -8.51 -1.18
CA GLY A 330 -18.00 -9.04 -2.47
C GLY A 330 -18.84 -8.01 -3.21
N VAL A 331 -18.68 -7.94 -4.52
CA VAL A 331 -19.41 -7.02 -5.43
C VAL A 331 -20.94 -7.11 -5.28
N ARG A 332 -21.48 -8.16 -4.65
CA ARG A 332 -22.92 -8.32 -4.40
C ARG A 332 -23.48 -7.44 -3.29
N GLU A 333 -22.68 -7.00 -2.33
CA GLU A 333 -23.18 -6.13 -1.25
C GLU A 333 -23.04 -4.64 -1.57
N VAL A 334 -22.11 -4.24 -2.43
CA VAL A 334 -22.05 -2.87 -2.94
C VAL A 334 -23.26 -2.52 -3.81
N ALA A 335 -23.95 -3.51 -4.37
CA ALA A 335 -25.21 -3.33 -5.10
C ALA A 335 -26.48 -3.29 -4.20
N ARG A 336 -26.33 -3.43 -2.88
CA ARG A 336 -27.43 -3.33 -1.89
C ARG A 336 -27.34 -2.10 -0.99
N PHE A 337 -26.33 -1.25 -1.23
CA PHE A 337 -26.19 0.04 -0.55
C PHE A 337 -26.45 1.23 -1.53
#